data_d62c612afb0bd2ef1ace18ba78861850
#
_entry.id   d62c612afb0bd2ef1ace18ba78861850
#
_cell.length_a   1.000
_cell.length_b   1.000
_cell.length_c   1.000
_cell.angle_alpha   90.00
_cell.angle_beta   90.00
_cell.angle_gamma   90.00
#
_symmetry.space_group_name_H-M   'P 1'
#
loop_
_entity.id
_entity.type
_entity.pdbx_description
1 polymer ?
#
loop_
_entity_poly.entity_id
_entity_poly.type
_entity_poly.pdbx_seq_one_letter_code
_entity_poly.pdbx_strand_id
1 'polypeptide(L)'
;LLSRRQRQMCIRDRYVLSLGGKRIRPTLMLLAYNLYKDDPESILMPACALETYHNYTLLHDDLMDNADLRRGHMTVHRRWDANTAILSGDSMLVLAYQRMAQCRRDKLADVLNLFTETALEIGEGQQYDMEFEQRNDVTEAEYIEMIRLKTSVLLACALKIGALLADAPEADCDNLYRFGEKIGLAFQLQDDFLDVYGDTKVFGKAIGGDILAGKKTFMLINALAHANDSQRKELEQWLAINDRPKEKIEAVTRLYNEIGIDRMATEKIAFYFTESHRYLEAVNVDESRKIELRRYAERMMKRQY
;
A
#
# COMPACT_ATOMS: atom_id res chain seq x y z
N LEU A 1 -2.28 37.43 3.26
CA LEU A 1 -3.60 36.99 2.79
C LEU A 1 -3.41 36.07 1.57
N LEU A 2 -3.73 34.78 1.74
CA LEU A 2 -3.75 33.83 0.64
C LEU A 2 -4.77 34.27 -0.42
N SER A 3 -4.42 34.23 -1.71
CA SER A 3 -5.34 34.51 -2.79
C SER A 3 -6.55 33.56 -2.76
N ARG A 4 -7.66 33.94 -3.39
CA ARG A 4 -8.86 33.08 -3.48
C ARG A 4 -8.54 31.71 -4.11
N ARG A 5 -7.62 31.66 -5.09
CA ARG A 5 -7.15 30.42 -5.75
C ARG A 5 -6.34 29.54 -4.83
N GLN A 6 -5.42 30.09 -4.05
CA GLN A 6 -4.65 29.37 -3.03
C GLN A 6 -5.56 28.79 -1.95
N ARG A 7 -6.61 29.50 -1.53
CA ARG A 7 -7.61 28.97 -0.57
C ARG A 7 -8.41 27.81 -1.15
N GLN A 8 -8.77 27.84 -2.44
CA GLN A 8 -9.47 26.74 -3.08
C GLN A 8 -8.60 25.49 -3.22
N MET A 9 -7.32 25.63 -3.55
CA MET A 9 -6.36 24.52 -3.59
C MET A 9 -6.20 23.89 -2.20
N CYS A 10 -6.01 24.71 -1.15
CA CYS A 10 -5.97 24.21 0.23
C CYS A 10 -7.25 23.48 0.70
N ILE A 11 -8.42 23.81 0.14
CA ILE A 11 -9.68 23.12 0.47
C ILE A 11 -9.69 21.70 -0.07
N ARG A 12 -9.16 21.47 -1.27
CA ARG A 12 -9.14 20.16 -1.94
C ARG A 12 -8.12 19.21 -1.31
N ASP A 13 -6.92 19.71 -1.02
CA ASP A 13 -5.88 18.97 -0.30
C ASP A 13 -6.38 18.57 1.09
N ARG A 14 -7.05 19.49 1.80
CA ARG A 14 -7.71 19.20 3.08
C ARG A 14 -8.81 18.16 2.95
N TYR A 15 -9.57 18.19 1.86
CA TYR A 15 -10.62 17.21 1.62
C TYR A 15 -10.02 15.79 1.61
N VAL A 16 -9.02 15.51 0.77
CA VAL A 16 -8.39 14.19 0.69
C VAL A 16 -7.80 13.77 2.04
N LEU A 17 -7.06 14.65 2.70
CA LEU A 17 -6.45 14.36 4.01
C LEU A 17 -7.50 14.16 5.12
N SER A 18 -8.71 14.75 5.00
CA SER A 18 -9.79 14.60 5.98
C SER A 18 -10.64 13.34 5.81
N LEU A 19 -10.50 12.60 4.70
CA LEU A 19 -11.26 11.37 4.45
C LEU A 19 -10.94 10.22 5.44
N GLY A 20 -10.11 10.47 6.43
CA GLY A 20 -9.70 9.45 7.39
C GLY A 20 -8.57 8.57 6.85
N GLY A 21 -8.45 7.35 7.39
CA GLY A 21 -7.42 6.37 7.04
C GLY A 21 -6.63 5.92 8.26
N LYS A 22 -5.98 4.77 8.15
CA LYS A 22 -5.28 4.08 9.25
C LYS A 22 -3.95 4.73 9.65
N ARG A 23 -3.44 5.69 8.87
CA ARG A 23 -2.17 6.40 9.11
C ARG A 23 -0.98 5.45 9.35
N ILE A 24 -0.93 4.33 8.64
CA ILE A 24 0.05 3.26 8.86
C ILE A 24 1.48 3.79 8.68
N ARG A 25 1.75 4.52 7.59
CA ARG A 25 3.10 4.99 7.24
C ARG A 25 3.70 5.97 8.25
N PRO A 26 3.00 7.05 8.63
CA PRO A 26 3.51 7.92 9.68
C PRO A 26 3.67 7.20 11.03
N THR A 27 2.75 6.29 11.39
CA THR A 27 2.86 5.49 12.62
C THR A 27 4.10 4.61 12.61
N LEU A 28 4.37 3.90 11.50
CA LEU A 28 5.58 3.07 11.37
C LEU A 28 6.87 3.91 11.48
N MET A 29 6.91 5.12 10.88
CA MET A 29 8.07 6.02 11.02
C MET A 29 8.29 6.40 12.49
N LEU A 30 7.24 6.80 13.21
CA LEU A 30 7.34 7.16 14.62
C LEU A 30 7.76 5.97 15.49
N LEU A 31 7.23 4.77 15.24
CA LEU A 31 7.60 3.55 15.95
C LEU A 31 9.05 3.15 15.69
N ALA A 32 9.55 3.27 14.45
CA ALA A 32 10.95 3.01 14.13
C ALA A 32 11.89 4.03 14.82
N TYR A 33 11.52 5.31 14.86
CA TYR A 33 12.23 6.32 15.61
C TYR A 33 12.31 5.99 17.11
N ASN A 34 11.17 5.56 17.69
CA ASN A 34 11.07 5.22 19.10
C ASN A 34 11.88 3.98 19.52
N LEU A 35 12.42 3.20 18.57
CA LEU A 35 13.39 2.16 18.91
C LEU A 35 14.66 2.72 19.54
N TYR A 36 15.02 3.98 19.23
CA TYR A 36 16.29 4.60 19.61
C TYR A 36 16.13 5.89 20.44
N LYS A 37 15.04 6.63 20.27
CA LYS A 37 14.78 7.95 20.91
C LYS A 37 13.36 8.04 21.44
N ASP A 38 13.13 8.91 22.42
CA ASP A 38 11.86 9.05 23.14
C ASP A 38 11.13 10.39 22.84
N ASP A 39 11.58 11.14 21.83
CA ASP A 39 11.04 12.44 21.41
C ASP A 39 10.46 12.43 19.99
N PRO A 40 9.44 11.60 19.68
CA PRO A 40 8.91 11.44 18.33
C PRO A 40 8.31 12.72 17.74
N GLU A 41 8.01 13.72 18.57
CA GLU A 41 7.54 15.04 18.14
C GLU A 41 8.53 15.73 17.21
N SER A 42 9.83 15.46 17.35
CA SER A 42 10.90 16.03 16.54
C SER A 42 10.82 15.63 15.04
N ILE A 43 10.14 14.53 14.72
CA ILE A 43 9.98 14.01 13.36
C ILE A 43 8.54 14.05 12.84
N LEU A 44 7.63 14.77 13.49
CA LEU A 44 6.23 14.86 13.06
C LEU A 44 6.08 15.41 11.64
N MET A 45 6.93 16.37 11.23
CA MET A 45 6.83 16.94 9.88
C MET A 45 7.23 15.94 8.79
N PRO A 46 8.34 15.19 8.89
CA PRO A 46 8.62 14.07 8.00
C PRO A 46 7.53 12.98 8.00
N ALA A 47 6.96 12.65 9.17
CA ALA A 47 5.85 11.69 9.25
C ALA A 47 4.59 12.20 8.50
N CYS A 48 4.25 13.48 8.66
CA CYS A 48 3.18 14.13 7.88
C CYS A 48 3.48 14.19 6.38
N ALA A 49 4.77 14.29 6.00
CA ALA A 49 5.18 14.24 4.59
C ALA A 49 4.81 12.91 3.95
N LEU A 50 5.10 11.78 4.60
CA LEU A 50 4.73 10.45 4.10
C LEU A 50 3.21 10.28 3.93
N GLU A 51 2.42 10.76 4.88
CA GLU A 51 0.97 10.68 4.77
C GLU A 51 0.44 11.59 3.65
N THR A 52 1.07 12.76 3.46
CA THR A 52 0.71 13.66 2.36
C THR A 52 1.04 13.03 1.01
N TYR A 53 2.23 12.44 0.88
CA TYR A 53 2.66 11.71 -0.30
C TYR A 53 1.74 10.53 -0.60
N HIS A 54 1.42 9.72 0.41
CA HIS A 54 0.49 8.60 0.22
C HIS A 54 -0.90 9.03 -0.26
N ASN A 55 -1.44 10.13 0.29
CA ASN A 55 -2.74 10.63 -0.18
C ASN A 55 -2.64 11.26 -1.58
N TYR A 56 -1.48 11.79 -1.99
CA TYR A 56 -1.19 12.15 -3.37
C TYR A 56 -1.30 10.94 -4.30
N THR A 57 -0.61 9.84 -3.97
CA THR A 57 -0.67 8.63 -4.81
C THR A 57 -2.09 8.09 -4.92
N LEU A 58 -2.86 8.05 -3.82
CA LEU A 58 -4.27 7.62 -3.84
C LEU A 58 -5.15 8.51 -4.71
N LEU A 59 -4.90 9.82 -4.72
CA LEU A 59 -5.69 10.76 -5.51
C LEU A 59 -5.48 10.57 -7.01
N HIS A 60 -4.23 10.35 -7.45
CA HIS A 60 -3.92 10.05 -8.84
C HIS A 60 -4.36 8.64 -9.24
N ASP A 61 -4.19 7.64 -8.37
CA ASP A 61 -4.69 6.28 -8.53
C ASP A 61 -6.22 6.27 -8.78
N ASP A 62 -6.99 6.96 -7.93
CA ASP A 62 -8.44 7.12 -8.11
C ASP A 62 -8.85 7.71 -9.48
N LEU A 63 -8.04 8.64 -10.00
CA LEU A 63 -8.29 9.23 -11.32
C LEU A 63 -7.97 8.24 -12.44
N MET A 64 -6.85 7.53 -12.35
CA MET A 64 -6.41 6.53 -13.34
C MET A 64 -7.39 5.36 -13.40
N ASP A 65 -7.83 4.86 -12.23
CA ASP A 65 -8.79 3.76 -12.10
C ASP A 65 -10.25 4.22 -12.37
N ASN A 66 -10.48 5.52 -12.58
CA ASN A 66 -11.82 6.10 -12.74
C ASN A 66 -12.77 5.76 -11.55
N ALA A 67 -12.24 5.66 -10.35
CA ALA A 67 -12.94 5.24 -9.15
C ALA A 67 -13.95 6.30 -8.67
N ASP A 68 -15.19 5.88 -8.37
CA ASP A 68 -16.24 6.81 -7.91
C ASP A 68 -16.05 7.22 -6.45
N LEU A 69 -15.63 6.30 -5.60
CA LEU A 69 -15.56 6.45 -4.16
C LEU A 69 -14.21 6.05 -3.58
N ARG A 70 -13.74 6.83 -2.59
CA ARG A 70 -12.61 6.51 -1.73
C ARG A 70 -13.03 6.65 -0.27
N ARG A 71 -12.93 5.58 0.52
CA ARG A 71 -13.33 5.57 1.95
C ARG A 71 -14.78 6.02 2.16
N GLY A 72 -15.69 5.63 1.26
CA GLY A 72 -17.10 5.99 1.30
C GLY A 72 -17.45 7.42 0.85
N HIS A 73 -16.46 8.20 0.39
CA HIS A 73 -16.65 9.56 -0.11
C HIS A 73 -16.30 9.65 -1.59
N MET A 74 -16.93 10.60 -2.31
CA MET A 74 -16.62 10.84 -3.72
C MET A 74 -15.14 11.15 -3.92
N THR A 75 -14.53 10.57 -4.96
CA THR A 75 -13.17 10.90 -5.36
C THR A 75 -13.06 12.35 -5.86
N VAL A 76 -11.83 12.91 -5.88
CA VAL A 76 -11.65 14.33 -6.24
C VAL A 76 -12.13 14.61 -7.67
N HIS A 77 -11.81 13.73 -8.62
CA HIS A 77 -12.22 13.91 -10.01
C HIS A 77 -13.74 13.78 -10.23
N ARG A 78 -14.43 13.02 -9.38
CA ARG A 78 -15.91 12.92 -9.38
C ARG A 78 -16.57 14.11 -8.72
N ARG A 79 -15.97 14.63 -7.65
CA ARG A 79 -16.52 15.76 -6.89
C ARG A 79 -16.30 17.10 -7.59
N TRP A 80 -15.21 17.24 -8.33
CA TRP A 80 -14.84 18.45 -9.08
C TRP A 80 -14.63 18.10 -10.55
N ASP A 81 -13.41 17.81 -10.97
CA ASP A 81 -13.03 17.42 -12.33
C ASP A 81 -11.62 16.79 -12.35
N ALA A 82 -11.23 16.18 -13.50
CA ALA A 82 -9.96 15.53 -13.69
C ALA A 82 -8.76 16.48 -13.54
N ASN A 83 -8.83 17.69 -14.13
CA ASN A 83 -7.74 18.67 -14.04
C ASN A 83 -7.51 19.11 -12.59
N THR A 84 -8.61 19.25 -11.84
CA THR A 84 -8.56 19.54 -10.41
C THR A 84 -7.85 18.43 -9.63
N ALA A 85 -8.11 17.16 -9.96
CA ALA A 85 -7.43 16.03 -9.33
C ALA A 85 -5.92 16.06 -9.65
N ILE A 86 -5.52 16.23 -10.91
CA ILE A 86 -4.11 16.33 -11.31
C ILE A 86 -3.40 17.45 -10.52
N LEU A 87 -3.91 18.69 -10.60
CA LEU A 87 -3.27 19.84 -9.96
C LEU A 87 -3.22 19.74 -8.43
N SER A 88 -4.23 19.13 -7.82
CA SER A 88 -4.24 18.90 -6.37
C SER A 88 -3.18 17.86 -5.98
N GLY A 89 -3.06 16.78 -6.74
CA GLY A 89 -2.03 15.76 -6.55
C GLY A 89 -0.63 16.35 -6.69
N ASP A 90 -0.35 17.08 -7.76
CA ASP A 90 0.95 17.73 -7.99
C ASP A 90 1.32 18.67 -6.83
N SER A 91 0.34 19.44 -6.35
CA SER A 91 0.54 20.31 -5.18
C SER A 91 0.84 19.52 -3.91
N MET A 92 0.16 18.38 -3.70
CA MET A 92 0.40 17.51 -2.54
C MET A 92 1.78 16.85 -2.62
N LEU A 93 2.26 16.48 -3.80
CA LEU A 93 3.63 15.98 -4.01
C LEU A 93 4.66 17.02 -3.57
N VAL A 94 4.54 18.27 -4.05
CA VAL A 94 5.45 19.36 -3.66
C VAL A 94 5.37 19.64 -2.16
N LEU A 95 4.18 19.63 -1.56
CA LEU A 95 3.99 19.78 -0.11
C LEU A 95 4.63 18.63 0.68
N ALA A 96 4.61 17.41 0.18
CA ALA A 96 5.26 16.28 0.81
C ALA A 96 6.78 16.50 0.87
N TYR A 97 7.41 16.89 -0.25
CA TYR A 97 8.83 17.26 -0.27
C TYR A 97 9.16 18.43 0.65
N GLN A 98 8.35 19.48 0.65
CA GLN A 98 8.53 20.64 1.53
C GLN A 98 8.51 20.27 3.02
N ARG A 99 7.64 19.32 3.41
CA ARG A 99 7.56 18.82 4.79
C ARG A 99 8.70 17.85 5.11
N MET A 100 9.06 16.98 4.17
CA MET A 100 10.18 16.06 4.34
C MET A 100 11.50 16.82 4.54
N ALA A 101 11.69 17.93 3.82
CA ALA A 101 12.85 18.81 3.95
C ALA A 101 12.94 19.57 5.30
N GLN A 102 11.94 19.45 6.18
CA GLN A 102 11.99 19.99 7.54
C GLN A 102 12.62 19.02 8.55
N CYS A 103 13.16 17.90 8.10
CA CYS A 103 13.98 17.02 8.95
C CYS A 103 15.31 17.69 9.35
N ARG A 104 16.05 17.04 10.25
CA ARG A 104 17.38 17.48 10.67
C ARG A 104 18.30 17.72 9.47
N ARG A 105 19.06 18.82 9.49
CA ARG A 105 19.93 19.23 8.36
C ARG A 105 21.03 18.23 8.04
N ASP A 106 21.60 17.59 9.05
CA ASP A 106 22.66 16.59 8.92
C ASP A 106 22.18 15.27 8.28
N LYS A 107 20.88 15.01 8.27
CA LYS A 107 20.25 13.84 7.65
C LYS A 107 19.48 14.16 6.36
N LEU A 108 19.42 15.44 5.98
CA LEU A 108 18.57 15.91 4.90
C LEU A 108 18.84 15.21 3.56
N ALA A 109 20.13 15.05 3.21
CA ALA A 109 20.51 14.42 1.95
C ALA A 109 20.08 12.96 1.91
N ASP A 110 20.37 12.17 2.95
CA ASP A 110 20.04 10.76 3.04
C ASP A 110 18.52 10.52 3.01
N VAL A 111 17.78 11.33 3.77
CA VAL A 111 16.31 11.26 3.83
C VAL A 111 15.68 11.61 2.49
N LEU A 112 16.13 12.69 1.82
CA LEU A 112 15.58 13.09 0.53
C LEU A 112 15.94 12.12 -0.58
N ASN A 113 17.16 11.55 -0.60
CA ASN A 113 17.56 10.54 -1.56
C ASN A 113 16.66 9.30 -1.43
N LEU A 114 16.55 8.73 -0.22
CA LEU A 114 15.69 7.59 0.04
C LEU A 114 14.22 7.86 -0.33
N PHE A 115 13.69 9.02 0.05
CA PHE A 115 12.31 9.39 -0.27
C PHE A 115 12.10 9.55 -1.78
N THR A 116 13.06 10.12 -2.50
CA THR A 116 12.99 10.34 -3.96
C THR A 116 13.08 9.01 -4.71
N GLU A 117 14.01 8.13 -4.35
CA GLU A 117 14.11 6.78 -4.92
C GLU A 117 12.81 6.01 -4.72
N THR A 118 12.27 6.02 -3.50
CA THR A 118 10.98 5.40 -3.19
C THR A 118 9.83 6.00 -4.02
N ALA A 119 9.83 7.31 -4.24
CA ALA A 119 8.81 7.97 -5.06
C ALA A 119 8.86 7.53 -6.52
N LEU A 120 10.06 7.33 -7.07
CA LEU A 120 10.27 6.79 -8.43
C LEU A 120 9.81 5.33 -8.52
N GLU A 121 10.22 4.49 -7.56
CA GLU A 121 9.79 3.08 -7.48
C GLU A 121 8.26 2.94 -7.46
N ILE A 122 7.56 3.81 -6.70
CA ILE A 122 6.08 3.80 -6.65
C ILE A 122 5.48 4.16 -8.01
N GLY A 123 6.08 5.12 -8.74
CA GLY A 123 5.68 5.46 -10.10
C GLY A 123 5.82 4.28 -11.05
N GLU A 124 6.94 3.55 -10.99
CA GLU A 124 7.19 2.33 -11.76
C GLU A 124 6.17 1.24 -11.40
N GLY A 125 5.89 1.04 -10.10
CA GLY A 125 4.88 0.08 -9.64
C GLY A 125 3.47 0.40 -10.14
N GLN A 126 3.10 1.69 -10.20
CA GLN A 126 1.83 2.13 -10.78
C GLN A 126 1.79 1.87 -12.29
N GLN A 127 2.89 2.08 -13.00
CA GLN A 127 2.98 1.78 -14.42
C GLN A 127 2.80 0.28 -14.70
N TYR A 128 3.44 -0.59 -13.91
CA TYR A 128 3.24 -2.05 -14.01
C TYR A 128 1.78 -2.45 -13.75
N ASP A 129 1.13 -1.89 -12.72
CA ASP A 129 -0.28 -2.21 -12.41
C ASP A 129 -1.21 -1.88 -13.59
N MET A 130 -1.02 -0.73 -14.23
CA MET A 130 -1.76 -0.33 -15.44
C MET A 130 -1.45 -1.24 -16.65
N GLU A 131 -0.18 -1.59 -16.88
CA GLU A 131 0.21 -2.48 -17.99
C GLU A 131 -0.36 -3.90 -17.81
N PHE A 132 -0.44 -4.39 -16.59
CA PHE A 132 -0.98 -5.72 -16.30
C PHE A 132 -2.46 -5.85 -16.63
N GLU A 133 -3.23 -4.77 -16.63
CA GLU A 133 -4.61 -4.79 -17.11
C GLU A 133 -4.74 -5.27 -18.55
N GLN A 134 -3.77 -4.92 -19.41
CA GLN A 134 -3.75 -5.24 -20.83
C GLN A 134 -3.06 -6.57 -21.16
N ARG A 135 -2.39 -7.20 -20.17
CA ARG A 135 -1.60 -8.42 -20.35
C ARG A 135 -2.35 -9.65 -19.80
N ASN A 136 -2.14 -10.81 -20.45
CA ASN A 136 -2.65 -12.10 -20.01
C ASN A 136 -1.54 -13.09 -19.63
N ASP A 137 -0.29 -12.67 -19.70
CA ASP A 137 0.91 -13.46 -19.45
C ASP A 137 1.67 -13.03 -18.18
N VAL A 138 1.01 -12.26 -17.30
CA VAL A 138 1.61 -11.77 -16.06
C VAL A 138 1.93 -12.94 -15.14
N THR A 139 3.17 -13.03 -14.71
CA THR A 139 3.67 -14.05 -13.79
C THR A 139 3.52 -13.63 -12.32
N GLU A 140 3.55 -14.62 -11.41
CA GLU A 140 3.58 -14.33 -9.97
C GLU A 140 4.76 -13.45 -9.57
N ALA A 141 5.94 -13.68 -10.17
CA ALA A 141 7.15 -12.90 -9.87
C ALA A 141 6.98 -11.42 -10.27
N GLU A 142 6.41 -11.14 -11.45
CA GLU A 142 6.10 -9.77 -11.89
C GLU A 142 5.07 -9.12 -10.97
N TYR A 143 4.05 -9.86 -10.56
CA TYR A 143 3.03 -9.36 -9.63
C TYR A 143 3.64 -9.01 -8.26
N ILE A 144 4.48 -9.87 -7.69
CA ILE A 144 5.17 -9.59 -6.41
C ILE A 144 6.07 -8.35 -6.54
N GLU A 145 6.77 -8.18 -7.66
CA GLU A 145 7.58 -6.98 -7.89
C GLU A 145 6.70 -5.73 -8.01
N MET A 146 5.60 -5.79 -8.73
CA MET A 146 4.66 -4.67 -8.85
C MET A 146 4.14 -4.22 -7.48
N ILE A 147 3.67 -5.14 -6.61
CA ILE A 147 3.18 -4.78 -5.27
C ILE A 147 4.32 -4.37 -4.32
N ARG A 148 5.56 -4.87 -4.53
CA ARG A 148 6.73 -4.37 -3.83
C ARG A 148 6.92 -2.88 -4.12
N LEU A 149 6.96 -2.51 -5.39
CA LEU A 149 7.16 -1.14 -5.86
C LEU A 149 5.97 -0.23 -5.50
N LYS A 150 4.75 -0.64 -5.83
CA LYS A 150 3.55 0.21 -5.63
C LYS A 150 3.20 0.42 -4.14
N THR A 151 3.41 -0.59 -3.30
CA THR A 151 2.88 -0.61 -1.93
C THR A 151 3.97 -0.72 -0.85
N SER A 152 4.88 -1.70 -0.98
CA SER A 152 5.76 -2.09 0.12
C SER A 152 6.90 -1.11 0.37
N VAL A 153 7.48 -0.53 -0.68
CA VAL A 153 8.63 0.38 -0.57
C VAL A 153 8.34 1.62 0.26
N LEU A 154 7.09 2.13 0.26
CA LEU A 154 6.73 3.29 1.09
C LEU A 154 6.64 2.94 2.59
N LEU A 155 6.29 1.71 2.93
CA LEU A 155 6.34 1.23 4.32
C LEU A 155 7.80 1.03 4.76
N ALA A 156 8.62 0.47 3.88
CA ALA A 156 10.06 0.32 4.10
C ALA A 156 10.77 1.69 4.27
N CYS A 157 10.48 2.63 3.39
CA CYS A 157 10.96 4.01 3.46
C CYS A 157 10.58 4.68 4.78
N ALA A 158 9.32 4.53 5.23
CA ALA A 158 8.86 5.09 6.50
C ALA A 158 9.70 4.60 7.69
N LEU A 159 9.94 3.30 7.78
CA LEU A 159 10.73 2.70 8.85
C LEU A 159 12.19 3.13 8.78
N LYS A 160 12.81 3.10 7.60
CA LYS A 160 14.21 3.49 7.42
C LYS A 160 14.43 4.99 7.69
N ILE A 161 13.52 5.87 7.27
CA ILE A 161 13.61 7.31 7.59
C ILE A 161 13.50 7.53 9.12
N GLY A 162 12.57 6.84 9.79
CA GLY A 162 12.44 6.90 11.24
C GLY A 162 13.75 6.52 11.95
N ALA A 163 14.38 5.42 11.52
CA ALA A 163 15.66 4.96 12.04
C ALA A 163 16.82 5.93 11.75
N LEU A 164 16.93 6.43 10.50
CA LEU A 164 17.94 7.42 10.11
C LEU A 164 17.87 8.70 10.96
N LEU A 165 16.67 9.20 11.20
CA LEU A 165 16.45 10.40 12.02
C LEU A 165 16.71 10.16 13.51
N ALA A 166 16.66 8.91 13.95
CA ALA A 166 16.99 8.50 15.30
C ALA A 166 18.48 8.15 15.50
N ASP A 167 19.32 8.36 14.47
CA ASP A 167 20.76 8.01 14.47
C ASP A 167 21.02 6.50 14.67
N ALA A 168 20.13 5.65 14.18
CA ALA A 168 20.30 4.20 14.20
C ALA A 168 21.54 3.76 13.39
N PRO A 169 22.21 2.66 13.77
CA PRO A 169 23.25 2.04 12.95
C PRO A 169 22.73 1.71 11.54
N GLU A 170 23.60 1.79 10.52
CA GLU A 170 23.25 1.50 9.13
C GLU A 170 22.63 0.10 8.96
N ALA A 171 23.20 -0.92 9.59
CA ALA A 171 22.68 -2.28 9.57
C ALA A 171 21.23 -2.38 10.11
N ASP A 172 20.91 -1.61 11.14
CA ASP A 172 19.56 -1.57 11.71
C ASP A 172 18.59 -0.79 10.80
N CYS A 173 19.07 0.28 10.17
CA CYS A 173 18.31 1.00 9.15
C CYS A 173 17.92 0.08 7.98
N ASP A 174 18.85 -0.78 7.53
CA ASP A 174 18.61 -1.75 6.46
C ASP A 174 17.68 -2.89 6.91
N ASN A 175 17.85 -3.39 8.13
CA ASN A 175 16.94 -4.38 8.70
C ASN A 175 15.51 -3.84 8.81
N LEU A 176 15.33 -2.60 9.24
CA LEU A 176 14.02 -1.95 9.31
C LEU A 176 13.42 -1.69 7.92
N TYR A 177 14.23 -1.36 6.93
CA TYR A 177 13.80 -1.29 5.53
C TYR A 177 13.26 -2.65 5.05
N ARG A 178 14.04 -3.73 5.24
CA ARG A 178 13.65 -5.09 4.86
C ARG A 178 12.42 -5.57 5.62
N PHE A 179 12.33 -5.28 6.91
CA PHE A 179 11.11 -5.52 7.70
C PHE A 179 9.89 -4.85 7.04
N GLY A 180 10.00 -3.57 6.69
CA GLY A 180 8.92 -2.81 6.04
C GLY A 180 8.54 -3.34 4.67
N GLU A 181 9.52 -3.76 3.88
CA GLU A 181 9.29 -4.38 2.57
C GLU A 181 8.50 -5.68 2.70
N LYS A 182 8.92 -6.57 3.61
CA LYS A 182 8.27 -7.87 3.79
C LYS A 182 6.86 -7.76 4.40
N ILE A 183 6.69 -6.90 5.40
CA ILE A 183 5.36 -6.68 5.97
C ILE A 183 4.41 -6.02 4.97
N GLY A 184 4.93 -5.17 4.08
CA GLY A 184 4.17 -4.54 3.00
C GLY A 184 3.68 -5.55 1.96
N LEU A 185 4.53 -6.51 1.57
CA LEU A 185 4.14 -7.61 0.69
C LEU A 185 3.07 -8.49 1.32
N ALA A 186 3.25 -8.90 2.59
CA ALA A 186 2.25 -9.68 3.31
C ALA A 186 0.92 -8.93 3.42
N PHE A 187 0.97 -7.63 3.67
CA PHE A 187 -0.20 -6.77 3.80
C PHE A 187 -0.99 -6.65 2.49
N GLN A 188 -0.30 -6.47 1.34
CA GLN A 188 -0.97 -6.38 0.04
C GLN A 188 -1.58 -7.72 -0.38
N LEU A 189 -0.84 -8.82 -0.22
CA LEU A 189 -1.37 -10.17 -0.49
C LEU A 189 -2.60 -10.47 0.37
N GLN A 190 -2.62 -9.99 1.62
CA GLN A 190 -3.78 -10.12 2.48
C GLN A 190 -4.95 -9.24 2.03
N ASP A 191 -4.69 -8.06 1.45
CA ASP A 191 -5.75 -7.23 0.85
C ASP A 191 -6.45 -7.97 -0.28
N ASP A 192 -5.67 -8.57 -1.20
CA ASP A 192 -6.20 -9.36 -2.31
C ASP A 192 -6.98 -10.59 -1.81
N PHE A 193 -6.43 -11.28 -0.78
CA PHE A 193 -7.10 -12.42 -0.17
C PHE A 193 -8.44 -12.03 0.45
N LEU A 194 -8.50 -10.90 1.15
CA LEU A 194 -9.72 -10.42 1.79
C LEU A 194 -10.74 -9.85 0.81
N ASP A 195 -10.34 -9.42 -0.38
CA ASP A 195 -11.27 -9.06 -1.46
C ASP A 195 -12.08 -10.29 -1.93
N VAL A 196 -11.51 -11.50 -1.85
CA VAL A 196 -12.19 -12.74 -2.22
C VAL A 196 -12.87 -13.42 -1.04
N TYR A 197 -12.19 -13.50 0.12
CA TYR A 197 -12.57 -14.34 1.27
C TYR A 197 -12.93 -13.57 2.54
N GLY A 198 -12.92 -12.25 2.49
CA GLY A 198 -13.21 -11.42 3.66
C GLY A 198 -14.68 -11.45 4.08
N ASP A 199 -14.96 -10.96 5.29
CA ASP A 199 -16.33 -10.66 5.73
C ASP A 199 -16.63 -9.17 5.44
N THR A 200 -17.71 -8.91 4.70
CA THR A 200 -18.16 -7.55 4.34
C THR A 200 -18.34 -6.65 5.55
N LYS A 201 -18.74 -7.22 6.70
CA LYS A 201 -18.96 -6.48 7.94
C LYS A 201 -17.65 -6.02 8.59
N VAL A 202 -16.57 -6.79 8.39
CA VAL A 202 -15.24 -6.51 8.95
C VAL A 202 -14.38 -5.71 7.96
N PHE A 203 -14.46 -6.06 6.68
CA PHE A 203 -13.64 -5.46 5.62
C PHE A 203 -14.13 -4.06 5.20
N GLY A 204 -15.43 -3.77 5.38
CA GLY A 204 -16.02 -2.45 5.08
C GLY A 204 -16.10 -2.11 3.58
N LYS A 205 -15.84 -3.10 2.68
CA LYS A 205 -15.96 -3.00 1.22
C LYS A 205 -16.82 -4.16 0.71
N ALA A 206 -17.34 -4.02 -0.51
CA ALA A 206 -17.92 -5.13 -1.23
C ALA A 206 -16.83 -6.16 -1.55
N ILE A 207 -17.16 -7.45 -1.43
CA ILE A 207 -16.26 -8.58 -1.74
C ILE A 207 -16.33 -8.86 -3.24
N GLY A 208 -15.19 -9.31 -3.83
CA GLY A 208 -15.10 -9.74 -5.21
C GLY A 208 -14.88 -8.60 -6.21
N GLY A 209 -14.48 -7.42 -5.75
CA GLY A 209 -14.16 -6.30 -6.62
C GLY A 209 -13.07 -6.64 -7.64
N ASP A 210 -12.01 -7.29 -7.21
CA ASP A 210 -10.90 -7.72 -8.08
C ASP A 210 -11.36 -8.78 -9.10
N ILE A 211 -12.24 -9.70 -8.71
CA ILE A 211 -12.85 -10.69 -9.61
C ILE A 211 -13.69 -10.00 -10.69
N LEU A 212 -14.52 -9.03 -10.30
CA LEU A 212 -15.37 -8.30 -11.23
C LEU A 212 -14.56 -7.50 -12.23
N ALA A 213 -13.51 -6.85 -11.77
CA ALA A 213 -12.58 -6.08 -12.61
C ALA A 213 -11.64 -6.96 -13.46
N GLY A 214 -11.55 -8.26 -13.17
CA GLY A 214 -10.59 -9.15 -13.82
C GLY A 214 -9.13 -8.77 -13.51
N LYS A 215 -8.90 -8.20 -12.32
CA LYS A 215 -7.59 -7.70 -11.90
C LYS A 215 -6.58 -8.83 -11.77
N LYS A 216 -5.37 -8.63 -12.30
CA LYS A 216 -4.27 -9.59 -12.26
C LYS A 216 -3.61 -9.63 -10.88
N THR A 217 -4.38 -10.09 -9.87
CA THR A 217 -3.89 -10.31 -8.51
C THR A 217 -3.20 -11.67 -8.36
N PHE A 218 -2.54 -11.90 -7.22
CA PHE A 218 -1.97 -13.20 -6.87
C PHE A 218 -2.97 -14.34 -7.07
N MET A 219 -4.24 -14.09 -6.71
CA MET A 219 -5.30 -15.08 -6.81
C MET A 219 -5.56 -15.51 -8.26
N LEU A 220 -5.80 -14.56 -9.15
CA LEU A 220 -6.10 -14.85 -10.55
C LEU A 220 -4.90 -15.44 -11.29
N ILE A 221 -3.70 -14.89 -11.08
CA ILE A 221 -2.47 -15.35 -11.75
C ILE A 221 -2.20 -16.81 -11.41
N ASN A 222 -2.27 -17.16 -10.12
CA ASN A 222 -2.03 -18.53 -9.68
C ASN A 222 -3.18 -19.48 -10.09
N ALA A 223 -4.43 -19.00 -10.11
CA ALA A 223 -5.56 -19.81 -10.63
C ALA A 223 -5.34 -20.18 -12.09
N LEU A 224 -4.94 -19.22 -12.94
CA LEU A 224 -4.64 -19.50 -14.35
C LEU A 224 -3.42 -20.41 -14.52
N ALA A 225 -2.41 -20.30 -13.67
CA ALA A 225 -1.20 -21.13 -13.75
C ALA A 225 -1.42 -22.58 -13.34
N HIS A 226 -2.31 -22.85 -12.37
CA HIS A 226 -2.50 -24.18 -11.76
C HIS A 226 -3.81 -24.87 -12.17
N ALA A 227 -4.70 -24.18 -12.89
CA ALA A 227 -5.94 -24.76 -13.41
C ALA A 227 -5.67 -25.88 -14.43
N ASN A 228 -6.42 -26.98 -14.36
CA ASN A 228 -6.51 -27.93 -15.46
C ASN A 228 -7.28 -27.30 -16.64
N ASP A 229 -7.31 -28.01 -17.80
CA ASP A 229 -7.91 -27.48 -19.03
C ASP A 229 -9.39 -27.11 -18.86
N SER A 230 -10.16 -27.90 -18.11
CA SER A 230 -11.58 -27.64 -17.85
C SER A 230 -11.77 -26.43 -16.96
N GLN A 231 -11.01 -26.34 -15.86
CA GLN A 231 -11.05 -25.22 -14.91
C GLN A 231 -10.60 -23.91 -15.58
N ARG A 232 -9.52 -23.97 -16.38
CA ARG A 232 -9.04 -22.80 -17.14
C ARG A 232 -10.11 -22.28 -18.09
N LYS A 233 -10.72 -23.16 -18.88
CA LYS A 233 -11.79 -22.79 -19.82
C LYS A 233 -12.99 -22.16 -19.10
N GLU A 234 -13.40 -22.74 -17.98
CA GLU A 234 -14.50 -22.19 -17.18
C GLU A 234 -14.14 -20.83 -16.57
N LEU A 235 -12.91 -20.68 -16.03
CA LEU A 235 -12.42 -19.41 -15.48
C LEU A 235 -12.39 -18.30 -16.54
N GLU A 236 -11.87 -18.58 -17.73
CA GLU A 236 -11.84 -17.63 -18.85
C GLU A 236 -13.25 -17.22 -19.29
N GLN A 237 -14.21 -18.16 -19.31
CA GLN A 237 -15.61 -17.87 -19.61
C GLN A 237 -16.22 -16.91 -18.58
N TRP A 238 -16.00 -17.15 -17.29
CA TRP A 238 -16.52 -16.27 -16.24
C TRP A 238 -15.85 -14.89 -16.23
N LEU A 239 -14.56 -14.82 -16.52
CA LEU A 239 -13.85 -13.52 -16.62
C LEU A 239 -14.42 -12.64 -17.73
N ALA A 240 -14.90 -13.21 -18.83
CA ALA A 240 -15.51 -12.47 -19.94
C ALA A 240 -16.94 -11.97 -19.65
N ILE A 241 -17.61 -12.50 -18.61
CA ILE A 241 -18.99 -12.14 -18.26
C ILE A 241 -18.99 -10.88 -17.38
N ASN A 242 -19.82 -9.88 -17.75
CA ASN A 242 -19.94 -8.63 -17.00
C ASN A 242 -21.37 -8.32 -16.51
N ASP A 243 -22.37 -9.03 -16.98
CA ASP A 243 -23.79 -8.81 -16.71
C ASP A 243 -24.35 -9.65 -15.55
N ARG A 244 -23.55 -10.58 -14.99
CA ARG A 244 -23.92 -11.48 -13.89
C ARG A 244 -22.90 -11.43 -12.74
N PRO A 245 -22.79 -10.28 -12.03
CA PRO A 245 -21.71 -10.08 -11.06
C PRO A 245 -21.70 -11.06 -9.89
N LYS A 246 -22.87 -11.43 -9.36
CA LYS A 246 -22.97 -12.37 -8.24
C LYS A 246 -22.53 -13.77 -8.62
N GLU A 247 -23.07 -14.29 -9.74
CA GLU A 247 -22.73 -15.61 -10.25
C GLU A 247 -21.24 -15.68 -10.65
N LYS A 248 -20.68 -14.61 -11.21
CA LYS A 248 -19.25 -14.51 -11.52
C LYS A 248 -18.40 -14.65 -10.27
N ILE A 249 -18.69 -13.91 -9.20
CA ILE A 249 -17.95 -14.00 -7.93
C ILE A 249 -18.05 -15.40 -7.35
N GLU A 250 -19.26 -15.98 -7.26
CA GLU A 250 -19.48 -17.32 -6.71
C GLU A 250 -18.73 -18.40 -7.50
N ALA A 251 -18.81 -18.36 -8.83
CA ALA A 251 -18.16 -19.36 -9.69
C ALA A 251 -16.63 -19.25 -9.66
N VAL A 252 -16.07 -18.03 -9.73
CA VAL A 252 -14.63 -17.83 -9.67
C VAL A 252 -14.07 -18.18 -8.29
N THR A 253 -14.76 -17.82 -7.20
CA THR A 253 -14.34 -18.20 -5.84
C THR A 253 -14.36 -19.71 -5.65
N ARG A 254 -15.39 -20.41 -6.19
CA ARG A 254 -15.45 -21.87 -6.18
C ARG A 254 -14.25 -22.48 -6.92
N LEU A 255 -13.92 -21.98 -8.11
CA LEU A 255 -12.75 -22.44 -8.87
C LEU A 255 -11.44 -22.18 -8.11
N TYR A 256 -11.29 -21.04 -7.46
CA TYR A 256 -10.12 -20.77 -6.61
C TYR A 256 -9.98 -21.81 -5.49
N ASN A 257 -11.09 -22.17 -4.84
CA ASN A 257 -11.10 -23.20 -3.79
C ASN A 257 -10.74 -24.59 -4.34
N GLU A 258 -11.31 -24.97 -5.49
CA GLU A 258 -11.04 -26.27 -6.13
C GLU A 258 -9.56 -26.41 -6.56
N ILE A 259 -8.93 -25.31 -6.98
CA ILE A 259 -7.50 -25.24 -7.35
C ILE A 259 -6.61 -25.18 -6.10
N GLY A 260 -7.13 -24.69 -4.96
CA GLY A 260 -6.39 -24.53 -3.71
C GLY A 260 -5.66 -23.19 -3.60
N ILE A 261 -6.19 -22.14 -4.25
CA ILE A 261 -5.61 -20.79 -4.26
C ILE A 261 -5.65 -20.15 -2.87
N ASP A 262 -6.69 -20.41 -2.09
CA ASP A 262 -6.82 -19.97 -0.69
C ASP A 262 -5.63 -20.40 0.16
N ARG A 263 -5.21 -21.67 0.02
CA ARG A 263 -4.04 -22.20 0.72
C ARG A 263 -2.75 -21.58 0.21
N MET A 264 -2.57 -21.48 -1.11
CA MET A 264 -1.37 -20.87 -1.69
C MET A 264 -1.20 -19.41 -1.23
N ALA A 265 -2.28 -18.64 -1.20
CA ALA A 265 -2.26 -17.25 -0.74
C ALA A 265 -1.93 -17.15 0.75
N THR A 266 -2.56 -17.96 1.60
CA THR A 266 -2.29 -17.96 3.05
C THR A 266 -0.86 -18.40 3.37
N GLU A 267 -0.30 -19.37 2.67
CA GLU A 267 1.09 -19.79 2.80
C GLU A 267 2.06 -18.66 2.37
N LYS A 268 1.77 -17.95 1.28
CA LYS A 268 2.59 -16.83 0.80
C LYS A 268 2.56 -15.64 1.77
N ILE A 269 1.37 -15.30 2.29
CA ILE A 269 1.20 -14.27 3.33
C ILE A 269 2.03 -14.62 4.58
N ALA A 270 1.88 -15.86 5.08
CA ALA A 270 2.63 -16.34 6.25
C ALA A 270 4.14 -16.31 6.02
N PHE A 271 4.60 -16.67 4.83
CA PHE A 271 6.02 -16.61 4.46
C PHE A 271 6.57 -15.18 4.61
N TYR A 272 5.95 -14.19 3.96
CA TYR A 272 6.44 -12.80 4.04
C TYR A 272 6.30 -12.21 5.44
N PHE A 273 5.25 -12.56 6.17
CA PHE A 273 5.09 -12.13 7.56
C PHE A 273 6.20 -12.70 8.46
N THR A 274 6.52 -13.97 8.31
CA THR A 274 7.61 -14.62 9.06
C THR A 274 8.98 -14.00 8.70
N GLU A 275 9.25 -13.81 7.41
CA GLU A 275 10.47 -13.15 6.95
C GLU A 275 10.57 -11.71 7.51
N SER A 276 9.46 -10.97 7.59
CA SER A 276 9.50 -9.64 8.19
C SER A 276 9.97 -9.68 9.64
N HIS A 277 9.45 -10.60 10.45
CA HIS A 277 9.85 -10.72 11.86
C HIS A 277 11.34 -11.05 12.00
N ARG A 278 11.91 -11.88 11.13
CA ARG A 278 13.34 -12.18 11.14
C ARG A 278 14.21 -10.92 11.00
N TYR A 279 13.80 -9.96 10.18
CA TYR A 279 14.52 -8.69 10.07
C TYR A 279 14.31 -7.79 11.29
N LEU A 280 13.12 -7.77 11.90
CA LEU A 280 12.89 -7.02 13.14
C LEU A 280 13.72 -7.59 14.31
N GLU A 281 13.84 -8.93 14.41
CA GLU A 281 14.68 -9.56 15.43
C GLU A 281 16.18 -9.24 15.26
N ALA A 282 16.64 -9.04 14.02
CA ALA A 282 18.02 -8.66 13.72
C ALA A 282 18.36 -7.20 14.09
N VAL A 283 17.38 -6.35 14.39
CA VAL A 283 17.62 -4.98 14.86
C VAL A 283 18.24 -5.02 16.27
N ASN A 284 19.37 -4.32 16.45
CA ASN A 284 20.17 -4.38 17.67
C ASN A 284 19.72 -3.34 18.71
N VAL A 285 18.55 -3.55 19.32
CA VAL A 285 18.01 -2.77 20.45
C VAL A 285 17.41 -3.71 21.49
N ASP A 286 17.16 -3.20 22.71
CA ASP A 286 16.47 -3.96 23.72
C ASP A 286 15.12 -4.48 23.25
N GLU A 287 14.77 -5.74 23.59
CA GLU A 287 13.50 -6.34 23.19
C GLU A 287 12.27 -5.53 23.61
N SER A 288 12.34 -4.84 24.77
CA SER A 288 11.29 -3.95 25.22
C SER A 288 10.98 -2.82 24.23
N ARG A 289 11.98 -2.34 23.48
CA ARG A 289 11.82 -1.29 22.48
C ARG A 289 11.07 -1.79 21.24
N LYS A 290 11.22 -3.07 20.87
CA LYS A 290 10.58 -3.68 19.70
C LYS A 290 9.09 -4.01 19.92
N ILE A 291 8.62 -4.09 21.17
CA ILE A 291 7.27 -4.58 21.52
C ILE A 291 6.17 -3.82 20.75
N GLU A 292 6.21 -2.49 20.73
CA GLU A 292 5.13 -1.70 20.13
C GLU A 292 5.14 -1.82 18.60
N LEU A 293 6.32 -1.85 17.96
CA LEU A 293 6.43 -2.05 16.52
C LEU A 293 5.94 -3.45 16.12
N ARG A 294 6.32 -4.48 16.88
CA ARG A 294 5.87 -5.88 16.68
C ARG A 294 4.35 -5.98 16.81
N ARG A 295 3.77 -5.44 17.88
CA ARG A 295 2.31 -5.42 18.09
C ARG A 295 1.57 -4.67 16.99
N TYR A 296 2.14 -3.57 16.52
CA TYR A 296 1.54 -2.81 15.43
C TYR A 296 1.52 -3.61 14.12
N ALA A 297 2.63 -4.27 13.76
CA ALA A 297 2.72 -5.15 12.61
C ALA A 297 1.71 -6.31 12.69
N GLU A 298 1.59 -6.97 13.85
CA GLU A 298 0.60 -8.03 14.08
C GLU A 298 -0.85 -7.52 13.92
N ARG A 299 -1.16 -6.31 14.43
CA ARG A 299 -2.48 -5.68 14.25
C ARG A 299 -2.77 -5.36 12.80
N MET A 300 -1.77 -4.88 12.04
CA MET A 300 -1.92 -4.66 10.61
C MET A 300 -2.38 -5.92 9.90
N MET A 301 -1.78 -7.07 10.23
CA MET A 301 -2.12 -8.36 9.63
C MET A 301 -3.46 -8.91 10.11
N LYS A 302 -3.82 -8.74 11.38
CA LYS A 302 -5.11 -9.20 11.94
C LYS A 302 -6.29 -8.29 11.59
N ARG A 303 -6.04 -7.13 10.99
CA ARG A 303 -7.05 -6.11 10.65
C ARG A 303 -8.00 -5.75 11.80
N GLN A 304 -7.49 -5.73 13.01
CA GLN A 304 -8.21 -5.32 14.23
C GLN A 304 -8.02 -3.80 14.44
N TYR A 305 -8.72 -2.99 13.65
CA TYR A 305 -8.71 -1.52 13.81
C TYR A 305 -10.13 -0.99 14.00
#